data_adafab8ea0fc6c8fba1d2cc8083f2f2a
#
_entry.id   adafab8ea0fc6c8fba1d2cc8083f2f2a
#
_cell.length_a   1.000
_cell.length_b   1.000
_cell.length_c   1.000
_cell.angle_alpha   90.00
_cell.angle_beta   90.00
_cell.angle_gamma   90.00
#
_symmetry.space_group_name_H-M   'P 1'
#
loop_
_entity.id
_entity.type
_entity.pdbx_description
1 polymer ?
#
loop_
_entity_poly.entity_id
_entity_poly.type
_entity_poly.pdbx_seq_one_letter_code
_entity_poly.pdbx_strand_id
1 'polypeptide(L)'
;MRDEDRDRADLIKELAALRRQVAALTKAESRSHRSSEAWRDLWAQYEAMIEAFDGHIYICSQNFEVEFMNQRFIERTGSYPLGQKCYRVIHDRDEVCPWCVNERVFRGETVRWEVQSPKDHHWYYVVNTPIRHPDGTMSKMAMIQDVTAHKLTELALKEAEAKYRGIYENAVIGIFQSTPDGRLLSVNPALARMHGYDSPEEMIAGVSDLGHQIFVDQEQRREFRRDLEEAGVVRDREYQVYRRDGSKFWISVNARAVRDETGAINYYEGFIQDITERKEGR
;
A
#
# COMPACT_ATOMS: atom_id res chain seq x y z
N MET A 1 5.07 93.87 -14.71
CA MET A 1 3.85 93.02 -14.68
C MET A 1 3.91 91.85 -15.68
N ARG A 2 4.77 91.79 -16.74
CA ARG A 2 4.83 90.68 -17.70
C ARG A 2 5.84 89.57 -17.39
N ASP A 3 6.88 89.80 -16.56
CA ASP A 3 7.92 88.82 -16.29
C ASP A 3 7.51 87.91 -15.09
N GLU A 4 6.84 88.45 -14.08
CA GLU A 4 6.39 87.68 -12.91
C GLU A 4 5.26 86.66 -13.28
N ASP A 5 4.39 87.01 -14.27
CA ASP A 5 3.33 86.09 -14.75
C ASP A 5 3.91 84.95 -15.61
N ARG A 6 5.01 85.16 -16.27
CA ARG A 6 5.72 84.15 -17.06
C ARG A 6 6.43 83.12 -16.12
N ASP A 7 7.08 83.62 -15.11
CA ASP A 7 7.78 82.79 -14.10
C ASP A 7 6.78 81.95 -13.32
N ARG A 8 5.62 82.49 -12.98
CA ARG A 8 4.54 81.77 -12.31
C ARG A 8 3.91 80.64 -13.15
N ALA A 9 3.76 80.85 -14.48
CA ALA A 9 3.22 79.85 -15.40
C ALA A 9 4.19 78.68 -15.60
N ASP A 10 5.50 78.95 -15.61
CA ASP A 10 6.53 77.91 -15.77
C ASP A 10 6.69 77.09 -14.48
N LEU A 11 6.61 77.71 -13.30
CA LEU A 11 6.55 77.04 -12.01
C LEU A 11 5.33 76.09 -11.87
N ILE A 12 4.15 76.53 -12.34
CA ILE A 12 2.94 75.69 -12.38
C ILE A 12 3.11 74.48 -13.27
N LYS A 13 3.75 74.59 -14.43
CA LYS A 13 4.07 73.49 -15.36
C LYS A 13 5.03 72.48 -14.74
N GLU A 14 6.08 73.00 -14.10
CA GLU A 14 7.09 72.21 -13.42
C GLU A 14 6.50 71.42 -12.25
N LEU A 15 5.63 72.10 -11.45
CA LEU A 15 4.92 71.45 -10.35
C LEU A 15 3.94 70.37 -10.83
N ALA A 16 3.26 70.60 -11.97
CA ALA A 16 2.40 69.59 -12.59
C ALA A 16 3.20 68.39 -13.17
N ALA A 17 4.42 68.62 -13.68
CA ALA A 17 5.32 67.58 -14.15
C ALA A 17 5.87 66.73 -13.00
N LEU A 18 6.32 67.39 -11.92
CA LEU A 18 6.78 66.69 -10.68
C LEU A 18 5.69 65.87 -10.05
N ARG A 19 4.43 66.41 -9.95
CA ARG A 19 3.29 65.62 -9.45
C ARG A 19 2.99 64.38 -10.26
N ARG A 20 3.10 64.44 -11.63
CA ARG A 20 2.94 63.27 -12.48
C ARG A 20 4.07 62.26 -12.28
N GLN A 21 5.30 62.72 -12.07
CA GLN A 21 6.46 61.87 -11.83
C GLN A 21 6.34 61.17 -10.50
N VAL A 22 5.94 61.86 -9.41
CA VAL A 22 5.69 61.26 -8.11
C VAL A 22 4.55 60.24 -8.20
N ALA A 23 3.42 60.55 -8.87
CA ALA A 23 2.33 59.59 -9.02
C ALA A 23 2.74 58.33 -9.80
N ALA A 24 3.60 58.47 -10.84
CA ALA A 24 4.14 57.34 -11.59
C ALA A 24 5.08 56.47 -10.75
N LEU A 25 5.96 57.08 -9.96
CA LEU A 25 6.86 56.38 -9.02
C LEU A 25 6.11 55.64 -7.93
N THR A 26 5.12 56.29 -7.28
CA THR A 26 4.28 55.67 -6.27
C THR A 26 3.50 54.49 -6.81
N LYS A 27 3.02 54.58 -8.05
CA LYS A 27 2.31 53.47 -8.74
C LYS A 27 3.26 52.31 -9.08
N ALA A 28 4.52 52.59 -9.48
CA ALA A 28 5.53 51.59 -9.75
C ALA A 28 5.95 50.87 -8.47
N GLU A 29 6.17 51.62 -7.39
CA GLU A 29 6.50 51.11 -6.07
C GLU A 29 5.38 50.20 -5.49
N SER A 30 4.11 50.64 -5.62
CA SER A 30 2.97 49.84 -5.23
C SER A 30 2.80 48.55 -6.05
N ARG A 31 3.19 48.52 -7.30
CA ARG A 31 3.22 47.32 -8.14
C ARG A 31 4.34 46.36 -7.70
N SER A 32 5.53 46.89 -7.45
CA SER A 32 6.68 46.14 -6.98
C SER A 32 6.40 45.50 -5.61
N HIS A 33 5.78 46.26 -4.69
CA HIS A 33 5.41 45.76 -3.37
C HIS A 33 4.37 44.62 -3.45
N ARG A 34 3.31 44.80 -4.26
CA ARG A 34 2.28 43.74 -4.48
C ARG A 34 2.88 42.50 -5.14
N SER A 35 3.80 42.66 -6.08
CA SER A 35 4.51 41.53 -6.68
C SER A 35 5.35 40.78 -5.65
N SER A 36 6.06 41.52 -4.78
CA SER A 36 6.89 40.95 -3.71
C SER A 36 6.06 40.22 -2.64
N GLU A 37 4.86 40.73 -2.31
CA GLU A 37 3.92 40.06 -1.39
C GLU A 37 3.37 38.77 -2.03
N ALA A 38 2.93 38.80 -3.29
CA ALA A 38 2.43 37.65 -4.01
C ALA A 38 3.50 36.54 -4.11
N TRP A 39 4.78 36.89 -4.32
CA TRP A 39 5.88 35.95 -4.31
C TRP A 39 6.11 35.32 -2.94
N ARG A 40 6.02 36.12 -1.85
CA ARG A 40 6.14 35.59 -0.49
C ARG A 40 5.01 34.62 -0.13
N ASP A 41 3.77 34.95 -0.49
CA ASP A 41 2.62 34.10 -0.26
C ASP A 41 2.75 32.77 -1.04
N LEU A 42 3.14 32.85 -2.29
CA LEU A 42 3.37 31.66 -3.12
C LEU A 42 4.49 30.77 -2.55
N TRP A 43 5.60 31.41 -2.15
CA TRP A 43 6.71 30.69 -1.53
C TRP A 43 6.30 29.98 -0.22
N ALA A 44 5.55 30.67 0.64
CA ALA A 44 5.03 30.09 1.88
C ALA A 44 4.10 28.89 1.61
N GLN A 45 3.29 28.93 0.55
CA GLN A 45 2.46 27.81 0.14
C GLN A 45 3.31 26.62 -0.32
N TYR A 46 4.33 26.84 -1.14
CA TYR A 46 5.23 25.75 -1.58
C TYR A 46 6.01 25.15 -0.42
N GLU A 47 6.53 25.99 0.47
CA GLU A 47 7.24 25.52 1.67
C GLU A 47 6.31 24.66 2.56
N ALA A 48 5.09 25.11 2.79
CA ALA A 48 4.10 24.34 3.55
C ALA A 48 3.78 22.98 2.89
N MET A 49 3.66 22.93 1.56
CA MET A 49 3.44 21.67 0.83
C MET A 49 4.63 20.71 0.96
N ILE A 50 5.84 21.22 0.86
CA ILE A 50 7.08 20.42 0.99
C ILE A 50 7.24 19.89 2.42
N GLU A 51 6.97 20.72 3.43
CA GLU A 51 7.07 20.33 4.83
C GLU A 51 5.93 19.42 5.29
N ALA A 52 4.76 19.49 4.64
CA ALA A 52 3.65 18.56 4.88
C ALA A 52 3.90 17.16 4.31
N PHE A 53 4.88 17.00 3.43
CA PHE A 53 5.24 15.68 2.90
C PHE A 53 5.84 14.80 3.99
N ASP A 54 5.22 13.63 4.23
CA ASP A 54 5.69 12.67 5.23
C ASP A 54 6.85 11.83 4.68
N GLY A 55 7.99 12.46 4.48
CA GLY A 55 9.18 11.84 3.93
C GLY A 55 10.32 12.86 3.73
N HIS A 56 11.37 12.40 3.09
CA HIS A 56 12.56 13.19 2.82
C HIS A 56 12.53 13.71 1.38
N ILE A 57 12.80 15.00 1.20
CA ILE A 57 12.92 15.61 -0.11
C ILE A 57 14.29 16.26 -0.23
N TYR A 58 14.99 16.00 -1.33
CA TYR A 58 16.15 16.80 -1.71
C TYR A 58 16.17 17.08 -3.19
N ILE A 59 16.85 18.17 -3.54
CA ILE A 59 17.14 18.55 -4.93
C ILE A 59 18.65 18.59 -5.09
N CYS A 60 19.16 18.08 -6.19
CA CYS A 60 20.56 18.18 -6.54
C CYS A 60 20.76 18.57 -8.01
N SER A 61 21.86 19.30 -8.26
CA SER A 61 22.30 19.69 -9.59
C SER A 61 22.82 18.49 -10.41
N GLN A 62 23.10 18.73 -11.69
CA GLN A 62 23.79 17.77 -12.57
C GLN A 62 25.19 17.41 -12.06
N ASN A 63 25.81 18.28 -11.28
CA ASN A 63 27.10 18.06 -10.64
C ASN A 63 26.97 17.33 -9.28
N PHE A 64 25.81 16.75 -8.96
CA PHE A 64 25.51 16.05 -7.71
C PHE A 64 25.51 16.96 -6.47
N GLU A 65 25.51 18.28 -6.60
CA GLU A 65 25.51 19.21 -5.49
C GLU A 65 24.10 19.40 -4.95
N VAL A 66 23.95 19.31 -3.64
CA VAL A 66 22.66 19.51 -2.96
C VAL A 66 22.25 20.96 -3.07
N GLU A 67 21.09 21.23 -3.65
CA GLU A 67 20.47 22.55 -3.81
C GLU A 67 19.39 22.83 -2.78
N PHE A 68 18.73 21.77 -2.32
CA PHE A 68 17.65 21.86 -1.35
C PHE A 68 17.48 20.55 -0.57
N MET A 69 17.07 20.66 0.69
CA MET A 69 16.54 19.58 1.54
C MET A 69 15.37 20.10 2.34
N ASN A 70 14.31 19.29 2.53
CA ASN A 70 13.27 19.62 3.50
C ASN A 70 13.75 19.39 4.94
N GLN A 71 13.03 19.96 5.90
CA GLN A 71 13.42 19.94 7.32
C GLN A 71 13.59 18.50 7.84
N ARG A 72 12.71 17.57 7.50
CA ARG A 72 12.83 16.15 7.90
C ARG A 72 14.11 15.50 7.41
N PHE A 73 14.59 15.88 6.23
CA PHE A 73 15.83 15.32 5.70
C PHE A 73 17.07 15.94 6.35
N ILE A 74 17.01 17.25 6.69
CA ILE A 74 18.05 17.93 7.46
C ILE A 74 18.20 17.28 8.84
N GLU A 75 17.11 17.01 9.53
CA GLU A 75 17.10 16.32 10.83
C GLU A 75 17.75 14.93 10.75
N ARG A 76 17.46 14.17 9.69
CA ARG A 76 18.04 12.85 9.45
C ARG A 76 19.55 12.92 9.17
N THR A 77 20.01 13.90 8.41
CA THR A 77 21.43 14.06 8.04
C THR A 77 22.23 14.81 9.08
N GLY A 78 21.57 15.49 10.03
CA GLY A 78 22.18 16.28 11.09
C GLY A 78 22.79 17.60 10.64
N SER A 79 22.64 17.97 9.35
CA SER A 79 23.19 19.21 8.79
C SER A 79 22.44 19.63 7.55
N TYR A 80 22.52 20.94 7.19
CA TYR A 80 22.02 21.47 5.92
C TYR A 80 23.17 21.60 4.94
N PRO A 81 23.39 20.62 4.06
CA PRO A 81 24.64 20.46 3.30
C PRO A 81 24.59 21.10 1.92
N LEU A 82 24.11 22.34 1.80
CA LEU A 82 24.08 23.07 0.52
C LEU A 82 25.44 23.05 -0.20
N GLY A 83 25.42 22.77 -1.50
CA GLY A 83 26.61 22.71 -2.35
C GLY A 83 27.49 21.48 -2.15
N GLN A 84 27.22 20.64 -1.16
CA GLN A 84 27.96 19.40 -0.96
C GLN A 84 27.44 18.29 -1.88
N LYS A 85 28.25 17.29 -2.15
CA LYS A 85 27.90 16.18 -3.03
C LYS A 85 26.87 15.25 -2.35
N CYS A 86 25.75 15.00 -3.03
CA CYS A 86 24.64 14.18 -2.51
C CYS A 86 25.09 12.77 -2.10
N TYR A 87 26.01 12.15 -2.82
CA TYR A 87 26.54 10.82 -2.48
C TYR A 87 27.35 10.82 -1.17
N ARG A 88 28.00 11.95 -0.80
CA ARG A 88 28.68 12.09 0.50
C ARG A 88 27.69 12.28 1.63
N VAL A 89 26.79 13.23 1.47
CA VAL A 89 25.87 13.64 2.54
C VAL A 89 24.82 12.56 2.84
N ILE A 90 24.26 11.96 1.81
CA ILE A 90 23.13 11.04 1.94
C ILE A 90 23.60 9.59 2.15
N HIS A 91 24.68 9.20 1.48
CA HIS A 91 25.12 7.82 1.40
C HIS A 91 26.50 7.53 2.01
N ASP A 92 27.17 8.55 2.59
CA ASP A 92 28.52 8.45 3.18
C ASP A 92 29.55 7.82 2.21
N ARG A 93 29.51 8.25 0.94
CA ARG A 93 30.39 7.73 -0.11
C ARG A 93 31.33 8.83 -0.62
N ASP A 94 32.53 8.44 -1.01
CA ASP A 94 33.50 9.36 -1.62
C ASP A 94 33.32 9.49 -3.13
N GLU A 95 32.56 8.60 -3.74
CA GLU A 95 32.28 8.56 -5.20
C GLU A 95 30.80 8.38 -5.48
N VAL A 96 30.39 8.62 -6.75
CA VAL A 96 29.02 8.48 -7.23
C VAL A 96 28.48 7.08 -6.91
N CYS A 97 27.25 7.01 -6.41
CA CYS A 97 26.61 5.74 -6.04
C CYS A 97 26.52 4.80 -7.27
N PRO A 98 26.83 3.50 -7.13
CA PRO A 98 26.69 2.54 -8.23
C PRO A 98 25.26 2.42 -8.78
N TRP A 99 24.28 2.73 -7.94
CA TRP A 99 22.85 2.75 -8.29
C TRP A 99 22.32 4.13 -8.66
N CYS A 100 23.21 5.10 -8.97
CA CYS A 100 22.79 6.46 -9.25
C CYS A 100 21.92 6.54 -10.50
N VAL A 101 20.76 7.16 -10.36
CA VAL A 101 19.78 7.32 -11.45
C VAL A 101 19.86 8.67 -12.15
N ASN A 102 20.83 9.53 -11.79
CA ASN A 102 20.93 10.89 -12.29
C ASN A 102 20.96 10.95 -13.83
N GLU A 103 21.72 10.07 -14.46
CA GLU A 103 21.82 10.05 -15.94
C GLU A 103 20.45 9.84 -16.60
N ARG A 104 19.63 8.94 -16.08
CA ARG A 104 18.28 8.69 -16.57
C ARG A 104 17.36 9.89 -16.32
N VAL A 105 17.44 10.45 -15.11
CA VAL A 105 16.62 11.59 -14.72
C VAL A 105 16.96 12.83 -15.57
N PHE A 106 18.22 13.10 -15.81
CA PHE A 106 18.64 14.24 -16.65
C PHE A 106 18.34 14.04 -18.13
N ARG A 107 18.03 12.82 -18.59
CA ARG A 107 17.41 12.58 -19.90
C ARG A 107 15.90 12.81 -19.93
N GLY A 108 15.28 13.17 -18.79
CA GLY A 108 13.86 13.49 -18.66
C GLY A 108 13.00 12.36 -18.09
N GLU A 109 13.61 11.26 -17.62
CA GLU A 109 12.88 10.14 -17.06
C GLU A 109 12.50 10.41 -15.58
N THR A 110 11.30 9.99 -15.17
CA THR A 110 10.96 9.83 -13.75
C THR A 110 11.24 8.40 -13.34
N VAL A 111 12.18 8.20 -12.42
CA VAL A 111 12.61 6.88 -11.94
C VAL A 111 12.03 6.61 -10.56
N ARG A 112 11.33 5.47 -10.43
CA ARG A 112 10.73 4.99 -9.17
C ARG A 112 11.32 3.65 -8.80
N TRP A 113 11.60 3.46 -7.52
CA TRP A 113 12.16 2.20 -7.01
C TRP A 113 11.97 2.07 -5.50
N GLU A 114 12.05 0.85 -5.02
CA GLU A 114 12.12 0.54 -3.59
C GLU A 114 13.53 0.08 -3.24
N VAL A 115 14.01 0.47 -2.07
CA VAL A 115 15.34 0.10 -1.59
C VAL A 115 15.33 -0.08 -0.08
N GLN A 116 16.01 -1.10 0.40
CA GLN A 116 16.33 -1.20 1.81
C GLN A 116 17.65 -0.47 2.07
N SER A 117 17.61 0.53 2.96
CA SER A 117 18.77 1.32 3.32
C SER A 117 19.74 0.48 4.15
N PRO A 118 21.02 0.40 3.77
CA PRO A 118 22.03 -0.30 4.57
C PRO A 118 22.37 0.41 5.88
N LYS A 119 21.97 1.68 6.04
CA LYS A 119 22.28 2.52 7.21
C LYS A 119 21.39 2.20 8.40
N ASP A 120 20.08 1.98 8.16
CA ASP A 120 19.06 1.84 9.20
C ASP A 120 18.12 0.65 8.98
N HIS A 121 18.35 -0.09 7.89
CA HIS A 121 17.54 -1.25 7.48
C HIS A 121 16.07 -0.93 7.18
N HIS A 122 15.70 0.36 7.06
CA HIS A 122 14.37 0.78 6.65
C HIS A 122 14.17 0.60 5.15
N TRP A 123 12.92 0.37 4.76
CA TRP A 123 12.51 0.33 3.36
C TRP A 123 12.04 1.70 2.92
N TYR A 124 12.61 2.17 1.82
CA TYR A 124 12.25 3.46 1.24
C TYR A 124 11.70 3.30 -0.17
N TYR A 125 10.59 3.99 -0.43
CA TYR A 125 10.10 4.22 -1.79
C TYR A 125 10.66 5.56 -2.27
N VAL A 126 11.37 5.52 -3.39
CA VAL A 126 12.10 6.68 -3.92
C VAL A 126 11.56 7.05 -5.29
N VAL A 127 11.16 8.31 -5.46
CA VAL A 127 10.77 8.91 -6.72
C VAL A 127 11.79 9.98 -7.08
N ASN A 128 12.49 9.81 -8.20
CA ASN A 128 13.42 10.77 -8.75
C ASN A 128 12.83 11.37 -10.01
N THR A 129 12.69 12.70 -10.05
CA THR A 129 12.09 13.42 -11.18
C THR A 129 12.95 14.62 -11.61
N PRO A 130 13.02 14.95 -12.92
CA PRO A 130 13.73 16.13 -13.38
C PRO A 130 12.95 17.41 -13.08
N ILE A 131 13.68 18.45 -12.68
CA ILE A 131 13.21 19.84 -12.65
C ILE A 131 13.92 20.60 -13.77
N ARG A 132 13.17 21.23 -14.66
CA ARG A 132 13.70 22.08 -15.73
C ARG A 132 13.63 23.53 -15.28
N HIS A 133 14.76 24.24 -15.33
CA HIS A 133 14.83 25.65 -15.01
C HIS A 133 14.64 26.53 -16.26
N PRO A 134 14.19 27.78 -16.08
CA PRO A 134 13.95 28.70 -17.18
C PRO A 134 15.22 29.01 -18.02
N ASP A 135 16.40 28.89 -17.43
CA ASP A 135 17.71 29.07 -18.09
C ASP A 135 18.18 27.86 -18.89
N GLY A 136 17.36 26.78 -18.92
CA GLY A 136 17.67 25.53 -19.61
C GLY A 136 18.47 24.52 -18.78
N THR A 137 18.91 24.86 -17.58
CA THR A 137 19.55 23.91 -16.69
C THR A 137 18.53 22.91 -16.10
N MET A 138 19.02 21.83 -15.54
CA MET A 138 18.19 20.79 -14.95
C MET A 138 18.71 20.40 -13.56
N SER A 139 17.78 20.20 -12.63
CA SER A 139 18.04 19.59 -11.34
C SER A 139 17.23 18.30 -11.20
N LYS A 140 17.63 17.42 -10.29
CA LYS A 140 16.89 16.24 -9.91
C LYS A 140 16.25 16.48 -8.55
N MET A 141 14.95 16.29 -8.45
CA MET A 141 14.25 16.15 -7.17
C MET A 141 14.11 14.67 -6.82
N ALA A 142 14.46 14.32 -5.61
CA ALA A 142 14.18 13.01 -5.04
C ALA A 142 13.21 13.14 -3.86
N MET A 143 12.12 12.40 -3.92
CA MET A 143 11.16 12.21 -2.84
C MET A 143 11.34 10.81 -2.30
N ILE A 144 11.55 10.69 -0.99
CA ILE A 144 11.91 9.45 -0.31
C ILE A 144 10.93 9.25 0.84
N GLN A 145 10.11 8.22 0.74
CA GLN A 145 9.12 7.87 1.75
C GLN A 145 9.52 6.58 2.46
N ASP A 146 9.45 6.57 3.78
CA ASP A 146 9.63 5.35 4.58
C ASP A 146 8.37 4.47 4.42
N VAL A 147 8.56 3.28 3.88
CA VAL A 147 7.50 2.28 3.66
C VAL A 147 7.74 1.01 4.48
N THR A 148 8.60 1.09 5.51
CA THR A 148 9.00 -0.06 6.32
C THR A 148 7.81 -0.76 6.96
N ALA A 149 6.91 -0.02 7.61
CA ALA A 149 5.73 -0.59 8.25
C ALA A 149 4.82 -1.33 7.25
N HIS A 150 4.61 -0.73 6.08
CA HIS A 150 3.84 -1.35 5.00
C HIS A 150 4.51 -2.63 4.49
N LYS A 151 5.82 -2.57 4.26
CA LYS A 151 6.62 -3.71 3.76
C LYS A 151 6.66 -4.87 4.75
N LEU A 152 6.83 -4.57 6.04
CA LEU A 152 6.81 -5.59 7.08
C LEU A 152 5.44 -6.26 7.20
N THR A 153 4.36 -5.48 7.08
CA THR A 153 2.98 -6.02 7.08
C THR A 153 2.75 -6.92 5.87
N GLU A 154 3.18 -6.51 4.67
CA GLU A 154 3.10 -7.32 3.46
C GLU A 154 3.86 -8.64 3.58
N LEU A 155 5.08 -8.59 4.12
CA LEU A 155 5.91 -9.77 4.33
C LEU A 155 5.30 -10.71 5.37
N ALA A 156 4.81 -10.18 6.49
CA ALA A 156 4.15 -10.96 7.53
C ALA A 156 2.88 -11.65 7.01
N LEU A 157 2.10 -10.95 6.18
CA LEU A 157 0.92 -11.53 5.54
C LEU A 157 1.30 -12.67 4.60
N LYS A 158 2.30 -12.48 3.74
CA LYS A 158 2.80 -13.52 2.82
C LYS A 158 3.31 -14.75 3.58
N GLU A 159 4.03 -14.53 4.68
CA GLU A 159 4.53 -15.63 5.52
C GLU A 159 3.37 -16.39 6.18
N ALA A 160 2.38 -15.66 6.73
CA ALA A 160 1.20 -16.26 7.32
C ALA A 160 0.37 -17.06 6.30
N GLU A 161 0.18 -16.52 5.09
CA GLU A 161 -0.50 -17.22 3.99
C GLU A 161 0.26 -18.48 3.56
N ALA A 162 1.58 -18.41 3.41
CA ALA A 162 2.39 -19.57 3.04
C ALA A 162 2.35 -20.66 4.11
N LYS A 163 2.42 -20.26 5.39
CA LYS A 163 2.30 -21.17 6.52
C LYS A 163 0.93 -21.82 6.59
N TYR A 164 -0.14 -21.02 6.45
CA TYR A 164 -1.50 -21.54 6.40
C TYR A 164 -1.68 -22.52 5.25
N ARG A 165 -1.26 -22.16 4.05
CA ARG A 165 -1.33 -23.01 2.86
C ARG A 165 -0.58 -24.32 3.06
N GLY A 166 0.63 -24.26 3.61
CA GLY A 166 1.41 -25.44 3.91
C GLY A 166 0.70 -26.42 4.88
N ILE A 167 0.08 -25.89 5.93
CA ILE A 167 -0.71 -26.70 6.90
C ILE A 167 -1.95 -27.28 6.21
N TYR A 168 -2.68 -26.46 5.44
CA TYR A 168 -3.92 -26.86 4.77
C TYR A 168 -3.69 -27.93 3.72
N GLU A 169 -2.68 -27.76 2.85
CA GLU A 169 -2.40 -28.68 1.76
C GLU A 169 -1.77 -30.02 2.24
N ASN A 170 -0.97 -29.97 3.30
CA ASN A 170 -0.26 -31.16 3.82
C ASN A 170 -0.94 -31.81 5.02
N ALA A 171 -2.10 -31.31 5.46
CA ALA A 171 -2.84 -31.96 6.54
C ALA A 171 -3.21 -33.39 6.15
N VAL A 172 -3.09 -34.31 7.13
CA VAL A 172 -3.52 -35.71 6.97
C VAL A 172 -5.03 -35.88 7.20
N ILE A 173 -5.68 -34.89 7.82
CA ILE A 173 -7.11 -34.82 8.02
C ILE A 173 -7.77 -34.04 6.90
N GLY A 174 -9.01 -34.39 6.55
CA GLY A 174 -9.81 -33.61 5.61
C GLY A 174 -10.27 -32.30 6.24
N ILE A 175 -10.06 -31.18 5.55
CA ILE A 175 -10.53 -29.86 5.98
C ILE A 175 -11.53 -29.36 4.94
N PHE A 176 -12.66 -28.80 5.39
CA PHE A 176 -13.70 -28.30 4.50
C PHE A 176 -14.31 -26.99 4.95
N GLN A 177 -14.87 -26.29 3.99
CA GLN A 177 -15.86 -25.23 4.20
C GLN A 177 -17.05 -25.50 3.27
N SER A 178 -18.26 -25.29 3.77
CA SER A 178 -19.49 -25.49 3.00
C SER A 178 -20.55 -24.46 3.35
N THR A 179 -21.42 -24.18 2.42
CA THR A 179 -22.59 -23.31 2.62
C THR A 179 -23.68 -24.02 3.43
N PRO A 180 -24.62 -23.29 4.05
CA PRO A 180 -25.77 -23.88 4.76
C PRO A 180 -26.68 -24.69 3.85
N ASP A 181 -26.75 -24.40 2.55
CA ASP A 181 -27.51 -25.16 1.55
C ASP A 181 -26.79 -26.41 1.04
N GLY A 182 -25.56 -26.68 1.52
CA GLY A 182 -24.88 -27.96 1.29
C GLY A 182 -23.96 -27.99 0.08
N ARG A 183 -23.39 -26.85 -0.32
CA ARG A 183 -22.34 -26.77 -1.35
C ARG A 183 -20.97 -26.65 -0.73
N LEU A 184 -19.98 -27.30 -1.32
CA LEU A 184 -18.59 -27.13 -0.92
C LEU A 184 -18.06 -25.79 -1.39
N LEU A 185 -17.43 -25.03 -0.49
CA LEU A 185 -16.71 -23.80 -0.78
C LEU A 185 -15.21 -24.05 -0.90
N SER A 186 -14.68 -24.90 -0.03
CA SER A 186 -13.27 -25.23 0.02
C SER A 186 -13.08 -26.61 0.60
N VAL A 187 -12.15 -27.38 0.04
CA VAL A 187 -11.70 -28.67 0.57
C VAL A 187 -10.18 -28.78 0.39
N ASN A 188 -9.50 -29.42 1.34
CA ASN A 188 -8.07 -29.66 1.18
C ASN A 188 -7.81 -30.98 0.39
N PRO A 189 -6.56 -31.19 -0.07
CA PRO A 189 -6.21 -32.40 -0.80
C PRO A 189 -6.48 -33.70 -0.05
N ALA A 190 -6.37 -33.71 1.27
CA ALA A 190 -6.66 -34.91 2.07
C ALA A 190 -8.14 -35.29 2.00
N LEU A 191 -9.04 -34.32 2.10
CA LEU A 191 -10.48 -34.58 1.98
C LEU A 191 -10.85 -35.10 0.60
N ALA A 192 -10.33 -34.49 -0.45
CA ALA A 192 -10.56 -34.95 -1.81
C ALA A 192 -10.13 -36.43 -1.98
N ARG A 193 -8.91 -36.76 -1.54
CA ARG A 193 -8.42 -38.15 -1.59
C ARG A 193 -9.25 -39.12 -0.74
N MET A 194 -9.68 -38.72 0.45
CA MET A 194 -10.55 -39.57 1.31
C MET A 194 -11.84 -39.95 0.59
N HIS A 195 -12.40 -39.02 -0.18
CA HIS A 195 -13.62 -39.26 -0.95
C HIS A 195 -13.40 -39.82 -2.36
N GLY A 196 -12.13 -40.08 -2.77
CA GLY A 196 -11.80 -40.68 -4.07
C GLY A 196 -11.83 -39.71 -5.22
N TYR A 197 -11.56 -38.43 -4.98
CA TYR A 197 -11.36 -37.42 -6.01
C TYR A 197 -9.87 -37.13 -6.21
N ASP A 198 -9.48 -36.81 -7.43
CA ASP A 198 -8.09 -36.56 -7.80
C ASP A 198 -7.60 -35.18 -7.34
N SER A 199 -8.52 -34.22 -7.18
CA SER A 199 -8.21 -32.87 -6.72
C SER A 199 -9.35 -32.22 -5.92
N PRO A 200 -9.05 -31.20 -5.10
CA PRO A 200 -10.05 -30.36 -4.43
C PRO A 200 -11.07 -29.76 -5.41
N GLU A 201 -10.62 -29.26 -6.54
CA GLU A 201 -11.46 -28.62 -7.55
C GLU A 201 -12.45 -29.61 -8.15
N GLU A 202 -12.00 -30.84 -8.42
CA GLU A 202 -12.85 -31.91 -8.91
C GLU A 202 -13.93 -32.29 -7.90
N MET A 203 -13.58 -32.40 -6.61
CA MET A 203 -14.57 -32.67 -5.56
C MET A 203 -15.59 -31.54 -5.42
N ILE A 204 -15.16 -30.28 -5.43
CA ILE A 204 -16.07 -29.12 -5.34
C ILE A 204 -17.02 -29.08 -6.54
N ALA A 205 -16.53 -29.34 -7.75
CA ALA A 205 -17.35 -29.37 -8.96
C ALA A 205 -18.29 -30.58 -8.99
N GLY A 206 -17.86 -31.71 -8.47
CA GLY A 206 -18.63 -32.98 -8.51
C GLY A 206 -19.70 -33.10 -7.42
N VAL A 207 -19.54 -32.43 -6.29
CA VAL A 207 -20.45 -32.48 -5.15
C VAL A 207 -21.33 -31.24 -5.12
N SER A 208 -22.52 -31.35 -5.73
CA SER A 208 -23.51 -30.27 -5.76
C SER A 208 -24.47 -30.29 -4.56
N ASP A 209 -24.59 -31.42 -3.87
CA ASP A 209 -25.43 -31.63 -2.69
C ASP A 209 -24.79 -32.62 -1.73
N LEU A 210 -24.20 -32.06 -0.66
CA LEU A 210 -23.57 -32.84 0.40
C LEU A 210 -24.51 -33.87 1.03
N GLY A 211 -25.79 -33.52 1.14
CA GLY A 211 -26.78 -34.40 1.77
C GLY A 211 -26.93 -35.71 1.02
N HIS A 212 -27.18 -35.63 -0.25
CA HIS A 212 -27.50 -36.80 -1.08
C HIS A 212 -26.27 -37.54 -1.63
N GLN A 213 -25.18 -36.83 -1.84
CA GLN A 213 -23.98 -37.41 -2.46
C GLN A 213 -22.95 -37.92 -1.43
N ILE A 214 -22.93 -37.37 -0.22
CA ILE A 214 -21.93 -37.70 0.77
C ILE A 214 -22.50 -38.53 1.92
N PHE A 215 -23.62 -38.12 2.51
CA PHE A 215 -24.19 -38.83 3.65
C PHE A 215 -24.94 -40.10 3.23
N VAL A 216 -24.66 -41.22 3.90
CA VAL A 216 -25.39 -42.47 3.71
C VAL A 216 -26.80 -42.37 4.29
N ASP A 217 -26.93 -41.76 5.47
CA ASP A 217 -28.16 -41.57 6.20
C ASP A 217 -28.60 -40.10 6.17
N GLN A 218 -29.74 -39.83 5.58
CA GLN A 218 -30.29 -38.48 5.41
C GLN A 218 -30.78 -37.89 6.75
N GLU A 219 -31.17 -38.75 7.71
CA GLU A 219 -31.53 -38.27 9.06
C GLU A 219 -30.32 -37.76 9.80
N GLN A 220 -29.20 -38.48 9.76
CA GLN A 220 -27.93 -38.02 10.32
C GLN A 220 -27.46 -36.68 9.70
N ARG A 221 -27.70 -36.47 8.41
CA ARG A 221 -27.43 -35.17 7.76
C ARG A 221 -28.32 -34.07 8.33
N ARG A 222 -29.60 -34.32 8.58
CA ARG A 222 -30.52 -33.35 9.16
C ARG A 222 -30.13 -33.00 10.59
N GLU A 223 -29.78 -34.03 11.42
CA GLU A 223 -29.27 -33.83 12.77
C GLU A 223 -28.00 -33.03 12.83
N PHE A 224 -27.01 -33.34 11.98
CA PHE A 224 -25.76 -32.61 11.86
C PHE A 224 -25.98 -31.13 11.57
N ARG A 225 -26.87 -30.84 10.62
CA ARG A 225 -27.21 -29.46 10.23
C ARG A 225 -27.93 -28.73 11.39
N ARG A 226 -28.92 -29.38 12.02
CA ARG A 226 -29.64 -28.83 13.18
C ARG A 226 -28.68 -28.50 14.34
N ASP A 227 -27.78 -29.40 14.67
CA ASP A 227 -26.79 -29.17 15.73
C ASP A 227 -25.89 -27.96 15.43
N LEU A 228 -25.48 -27.78 14.17
CA LEU A 228 -24.71 -26.60 13.75
C LEU A 228 -25.54 -25.30 13.77
N GLU A 229 -26.82 -25.36 13.42
CA GLU A 229 -27.73 -24.20 13.44
C GLU A 229 -28.03 -23.75 14.88
N GLU A 230 -28.32 -24.70 15.79
CA GLU A 230 -28.75 -24.46 17.18
C GLU A 230 -27.57 -24.27 18.13
N ALA A 231 -26.64 -25.22 18.19
CA ALA A 231 -25.49 -25.20 19.08
C ALA A 231 -24.26 -24.47 18.50
N GLY A 232 -24.23 -24.23 17.19
CA GLY A 232 -23.10 -23.61 16.52
C GLY A 232 -21.87 -24.50 16.35
N VAL A 233 -21.85 -25.68 16.95
CA VAL A 233 -20.67 -26.57 16.92
C VAL A 233 -21.10 -28.04 17.00
N VAL A 234 -20.40 -28.89 16.29
CA VAL A 234 -20.49 -30.35 16.36
C VAL A 234 -19.11 -30.90 16.68
N ARG A 235 -19.01 -31.84 17.61
CA ARG A 235 -17.75 -32.44 18.02
C ARG A 235 -17.84 -33.98 18.03
N ASP A 236 -16.79 -34.60 17.45
CA ASP A 236 -16.54 -36.04 17.45
C ASP A 236 -17.76 -36.88 17.04
N ARG A 237 -18.57 -36.33 16.11
CA ARG A 237 -19.69 -37.08 15.53
C ARG A 237 -19.18 -38.04 14.47
N GLU A 238 -19.69 -39.26 14.54
CA GLU A 238 -19.27 -40.31 13.61
C GLU A 238 -20.40 -40.65 12.66
N TYR A 239 -20.06 -40.61 11.36
CA TYR A 239 -20.99 -40.87 10.26
C TYR A 239 -20.40 -41.84 9.27
N GLN A 240 -21.28 -42.64 8.61
CA GLN A 240 -20.91 -43.39 7.43
C GLN A 240 -21.22 -42.53 6.17
N VAL A 241 -20.23 -42.38 5.30
CA VAL A 241 -20.31 -41.50 4.12
C VAL A 241 -19.89 -42.28 2.87
N TYR A 242 -20.29 -41.74 1.70
CA TYR A 242 -19.91 -42.29 0.42
C TYR A 242 -18.61 -41.72 -0.11
N ARG A 243 -17.83 -42.55 -0.78
CA ARG A 243 -16.81 -42.14 -1.74
C ARG A 243 -17.45 -41.94 -3.12
N ARG A 244 -16.70 -41.35 -4.04
CA ARG A 244 -17.09 -41.14 -5.43
C ARG A 244 -17.53 -42.41 -6.16
N ASP A 245 -16.87 -43.53 -5.87
CA ASP A 245 -17.16 -44.84 -6.46
C ASP A 245 -18.38 -45.55 -5.83
N GLY A 246 -19.06 -44.91 -4.86
CA GLY A 246 -20.19 -45.48 -4.13
C GLY A 246 -19.81 -46.40 -2.96
N SER A 247 -18.54 -46.65 -2.72
CA SER A 247 -18.10 -47.34 -1.52
C SER A 247 -18.33 -46.48 -0.28
N LYS A 248 -18.43 -47.14 0.89
CA LYS A 248 -18.73 -46.46 2.17
C LYS A 248 -17.52 -46.52 3.07
N PHE A 249 -17.34 -45.45 3.88
CA PHE A 249 -16.32 -45.40 4.90
C PHE A 249 -16.79 -44.59 6.10
N TRP A 250 -16.14 -44.77 7.24
CA TRP A 250 -16.49 -44.10 8.49
C TRP A 250 -15.63 -42.82 8.67
N ILE A 251 -16.31 -41.75 9.03
CA ILE A 251 -15.65 -40.50 9.39
C ILE A 251 -15.99 -40.07 10.80
N SER A 252 -15.05 -39.39 11.45
CA SER A 252 -15.30 -38.53 12.61
C SER A 252 -15.23 -37.08 12.13
N VAL A 253 -16.23 -36.27 12.43
CA VAL A 253 -16.34 -34.89 12.04
C VAL A 253 -16.41 -33.95 13.20
N ASN A 254 -15.62 -32.89 13.14
CA ASN A 254 -15.70 -31.73 14.02
C ASN A 254 -15.96 -30.50 13.13
N ALA A 255 -17.02 -29.74 13.41
CA ALA A 255 -17.44 -28.61 12.60
C ALA A 255 -18.02 -27.50 13.45
N ARG A 256 -17.97 -26.29 12.93
CA ARG A 256 -18.63 -25.11 13.51
C ARG A 256 -19.32 -24.27 12.47
N ALA A 257 -20.32 -23.53 12.89
CA ALA A 257 -20.96 -22.49 12.10
C ALA A 257 -20.19 -21.17 12.28
N VAL A 258 -19.81 -20.56 11.18
CA VAL A 258 -19.24 -19.21 11.14
C VAL A 258 -20.36 -18.23 10.77
N ARG A 259 -20.58 -17.25 11.63
CA ARG A 259 -21.66 -16.28 11.50
C ARG A 259 -21.10 -14.93 11.05
N ASP A 260 -21.89 -14.18 10.32
CA ASP A 260 -21.59 -12.81 9.96
C ASP A 260 -21.93 -11.83 11.11
N GLU A 261 -21.71 -10.53 10.87
CA GLU A 261 -21.98 -9.46 11.85
C GLU A 261 -23.47 -9.36 12.23
N THR A 262 -24.38 -9.88 11.42
CA THR A 262 -25.84 -9.91 11.68
C THR A 262 -26.28 -11.12 12.50
N GLY A 263 -25.36 -12.08 12.73
CA GLY A 263 -25.63 -13.35 13.39
C GLY A 263 -26.14 -14.45 12.44
N ALA A 264 -26.29 -14.17 11.15
CA ALA A 264 -26.64 -15.17 10.15
C ALA A 264 -25.46 -16.11 9.87
N ILE A 265 -25.73 -17.39 9.60
CA ILE A 265 -24.69 -18.35 9.27
C ILE A 265 -24.17 -18.05 7.86
N ASN A 266 -22.89 -17.72 7.77
CA ASN A 266 -22.23 -17.47 6.50
C ASN A 266 -21.78 -18.78 5.85
N TYR A 267 -21.10 -19.63 6.61
CA TYR A 267 -20.65 -20.96 6.17
C TYR A 267 -20.40 -21.88 7.38
N TYR A 268 -20.27 -23.16 7.10
CA TYR A 268 -19.75 -24.16 8.03
C TYR A 268 -18.31 -24.47 7.69
N GLU A 269 -17.48 -24.69 8.69
CA GLU A 269 -16.11 -25.16 8.52
C GLU A 269 -15.80 -26.26 9.51
N GLY A 270 -14.89 -27.15 9.15
CA GLY A 270 -14.52 -28.24 10.03
C GLY A 270 -13.43 -29.12 9.46
N PHE A 271 -13.16 -30.15 10.23
CA PHE A 271 -12.24 -31.21 9.83
C PHE A 271 -12.86 -32.61 9.98
N ILE A 272 -12.38 -33.50 9.15
CA ILE A 272 -12.86 -34.88 9.02
C ILE A 272 -11.64 -35.79 9.12
N GLN A 273 -11.80 -36.86 9.91
CA GLN A 273 -10.83 -37.93 9.99
C GLN A 273 -11.48 -39.23 9.51
N ASP A 274 -10.81 -39.99 8.64
CA ASP A 274 -11.19 -41.37 8.32
C ASP A 274 -10.91 -42.26 9.53
N ILE A 275 -11.95 -42.88 10.03
CA ILE A 275 -11.92 -43.78 11.21
C ILE A 275 -12.32 -45.20 10.84
N THR A 276 -12.28 -45.55 9.55
CA THR A 276 -12.71 -46.85 9.05
C THR A 276 -11.92 -47.99 9.71
N GLU A 277 -10.58 -47.90 9.74
CA GLU A 277 -9.72 -48.87 10.37
C GLU A 277 -10.07 -49.06 11.86
N ARG A 278 -10.36 -47.99 12.60
CA ARG A 278 -10.79 -48.04 13.99
C ARG A 278 -12.13 -48.73 14.18
N LYS A 279 -13.06 -48.57 13.23
CA LYS A 279 -14.39 -49.17 13.28
C LYS A 279 -14.39 -50.65 12.85
N GLU A 280 -13.48 -51.04 11.98
CA GLU A 280 -13.36 -52.40 11.49
C GLU A 280 -12.43 -53.29 12.35
N GLY A 281 -11.89 -52.73 13.44
CA GLY A 281 -11.09 -53.50 14.41
C GLY A 281 -9.66 -53.82 13.97
N ARG A 282 -9.11 -52.99 13.05
CA ARG A 282 -7.74 -53.08 12.60
C ARG A 282 -6.84 -52.05 13.28
#